data_fe3bebebb95d79eefb76eea744510658
#
_entry.id   fe3bebebb95d79eefb76eea744510658
#
_cell.length_a   1.000
_cell.length_b   1.000
_cell.length_c   1.000
_cell.angle_alpha   90.00
_cell.angle_beta   90.00
_cell.angle_gamma   90.00
#
_symmetry.space_group_name_H-M   'P 1'
#
loop_
_entity.id
_entity.type
_entity.pdbx_description
1 polymer ?
#
loop_
_entity_poly.entity_id
_entity_poly.type
_entity_poly.pdbx_seq_one_letter_code
_entity_poly.pdbx_strand_id
1 'polypeptide(L)'
;MIPEHMRHELQSRIAAAVTNREAAVDVMKTLQAHYGWLTDEAVIEAAGLLELSPLQVEELATFYEMIYRRPVGRHVIHVCDSISCWTMGGESLLQNIAVLLGIKVGETTPDGQFTLLPCCCLGNCGQAPTLMIGDAVFGAVTVESVAELLDQKRRDS
;
A
#
# COMPACT_ATOMS: atom_id res chain seq x y z
N MET A 1 19.73 2.75 7.00
CA MET A 1 20.20 1.38 7.41
C MET A 1 19.29 0.90 8.51
N ILE A 2 18.69 -0.27 8.37
CA ILE A 2 17.76 -0.85 9.36
C ILE A 2 18.48 -1.27 10.66
N PRO A 3 17.75 -1.29 11.79
CA PRO A 3 18.25 -1.80 13.06
C PRO A 3 18.68 -3.28 12.96
N GLU A 4 19.68 -3.67 13.80
CA GLU A 4 20.25 -5.02 13.81
C GLU A 4 19.19 -6.12 14.04
N HIS A 5 18.25 -5.89 14.97
CA HIS A 5 17.18 -6.85 15.24
C HIS A 5 16.27 -7.10 14.03
N MET A 6 15.93 -6.06 13.27
CA MET A 6 15.14 -6.16 12.04
C MET A 6 15.93 -6.92 10.96
N ARG A 7 17.21 -6.64 10.82
CA ARG A 7 18.10 -7.36 9.91
C ARG A 7 18.12 -8.86 10.20
N HIS A 8 18.28 -9.23 11.47
CA HIS A 8 18.28 -10.62 11.91
C HIS A 8 16.92 -11.31 11.62
N GLU A 9 15.81 -10.62 11.89
CA GLU A 9 14.47 -11.14 11.58
C GLU A 9 14.29 -11.39 10.09
N LEU A 10 14.69 -10.42 9.23
CA LEU A 10 14.61 -10.58 7.78
C LEU A 10 15.47 -11.71 7.27
N GLN A 11 16.71 -11.85 7.77
CA GLN A 11 17.60 -12.97 7.42
C GLN A 11 17.00 -14.31 7.80
N SER A 12 16.34 -14.40 8.96
CA SER A 12 15.64 -15.63 9.38
C SER A 12 14.49 -15.99 8.44
N ARG A 13 13.71 -14.99 7.99
CA ARG A 13 12.63 -15.20 7.02
C ARG A 13 13.15 -15.62 5.65
N ILE A 14 14.24 -15.00 5.18
CA ILE A 14 14.89 -15.37 3.92
C ILE A 14 15.40 -16.82 3.97
N ALA A 15 16.05 -17.20 5.07
CA ALA A 15 16.57 -18.55 5.25
C ALA A 15 15.46 -19.64 5.33
N ALA A 16 14.24 -19.27 5.72
CA ALA A 16 13.08 -20.17 5.75
C ALA A 16 12.37 -20.30 4.39
N ALA A 17 12.61 -19.38 3.45
CA ALA A 17 12.03 -19.40 2.11
C ALA A 17 12.73 -20.42 1.21
N VAL A 18 12.02 -20.94 0.22
CA VAL A 18 12.59 -21.89 -0.77
C VAL A 18 13.60 -21.18 -1.68
N THR A 19 13.34 -19.91 -1.99
CA THR A 19 14.26 -19.04 -2.75
C THR A 19 14.28 -17.64 -2.15
N ASN A 20 15.39 -16.92 -2.30
CA ASN A 20 15.48 -15.54 -1.83
C ASN A 20 14.43 -14.64 -2.52
N ARG A 21 14.08 -14.91 -3.78
CA ARG A 21 13.06 -14.18 -4.53
C ARG A 21 11.64 -14.34 -3.92
N GLU A 22 11.33 -15.48 -3.32
CA GLU A 22 10.07 -15.73 -2.61
C GLU A 22 9.90 -14.79 -1.41
N ALA A 23 10.98 -14.55 -0.66
CA ALA A 23 10.97 -13.65 0.49
C ALA A 23 10.95 -12.15 0.11
N ALA A 24 11.12 -11.80 -1.17
CA ALA A 24 11.36 -10.42 -1.59
C ALA A 24 10.22 -9.46 -1.22
N VAL A 25 8.95 -9.90 -1.36
CA VAL A 25 7.80 -9.05 -1.04
C VAL A 25 7.75 -8.72 0.45
N ASP A 26 7.98 -9.72 1.32
CA ASP A 26 7.99 -9.54 2.78
C ASP A 26 9.14 -8.63 3.21
N VAL A 27 10.32 -8.81 2.63
CA VAL A 27 11.48 -7.95 2.87
C VAL A 27 11.17 -6.50 2.48
N MET A 28 10.66 -6.28 1.26
CA MET A 28 10.30 -4.94 0.78
C MET A 28 9.21 -4.29 1.64
N LYS A 29 8.16 -5.02 2.03
CA LYS A 29 7.08 -4.51 2.90
C LYS A 29 7.61 -4.14 4.29
N THR A 30 8.52 -4.93 4.84
CA THR A 30 9.14 -4.63 6.14
C THR A 30 10.00 -3.38 6.07
N LEU A 31 10.81 -3.24 5.02
CA LEU A 31 11.61 -2.02 4.79
C LEU A 31 10.72 -0.81 4.53
N GLN A 32 9.67 -0.97 3.74
CA GLN A 32 8.69 0.08 3.49
C GLN A 32 8.02 0.57 4.77
N ALA A 33 7.63 -0.34 5.67
CA ALA A 33 7.05 0.02 6.97
C ALA A 33 8.03 0.80 7.84
N HIS A 34 9.34 0.52 7.75
CA HIS A 34 10.38 1.23 8.49
C HIS A 34 10.65 2.63 7.93
N TYR A 35 10.72 2.76 6.59
CA TYR A 35 11.07 4.03 5.93
C TYR A 35 9.85 4.87 5.53
N GLY A 36 8.61 4.34 5.67
CA GLY A 36 7.36 4.95 5.22
C GLY A 36 7.03 4.66 3.76
N TRP A 37 8.02 4.40 2.92
CA TRP A 37 7.95 3.97 1.52
C TRP A 37 9.26 3.29 1.13
N LEU A 38 9.28 2.56 0.01
CA LEU A 38 10.48 1.86 -0.43
C LEU A 38 11.42 2.83 -1.17
N THR A 39 12.35 3.44 -0.43
CA THR A 39 13.34 4.40 -0.95
C THR A 39 14.40 3.70 -1.83
N ASP A 40 15.23 4.48 -2.54
CA ASP A 40 16.33 3.91 -3.34
C ASP A 40 17.33 3.18 -2.44
N GLU A 41 17.61 3.73 -1.26
CA GLU A 41 18.46 3.09 -0.25
C GLU A 41 17.84 1.78 0.27
N ALA A 42 16.51 1.76 0.46
CA ALA A 42 15.79 0.55 0.86
C ALA A 42 15.82 -0.54 -0.23
N VAL A 43 15.77 -0.16 -1.50
CA VAL A 43 15.96 -1.10 -2.63
C VAL A 43 17.36 -1.71 -2.61
N ILE A 44 18.40 -0.89 -2.42
CA ILE A 44 19.79 -1.37 -2.31
C ILE A 44 19.96 -2.29 -1.10
N GLU A 45 19.35 -1.95 0.02
CA GLU A 45 19.41 -2.75 1.25
C GLU A 45 18.66 -4.09 1.07
N ALA A 46 17.47 -4.08 0.45
CA ALA A 46 16.72 -5.30 0.10
C ALA A 46 17.54 -6.20 -0.85
N ALA A 47 18.17 -5.61 -1.86
CA ALA A 47 19.00 -6.33 -2.83
C ALA A 47 20.17 -7.05 -2.13
N GLY A 48 20.83 -6.39 -1.19
CA GLY A 48 21.91 -6.99 -0.40
C GLY A 48 21.44 -8.12 0.52
N LEU A 49 20.26 -7.98 1.16
CA LEU A 49 19.68 -9.01 2.01
C LEU A 49 19.24 -10.25 1.22
N LEU A 50 18.67 -10.03 0.05
CA LEU A 50 18.09 -11.07 -0.81
C LEU A 50 19.10 -11.71 -1.77
N GLU A 51 20.34 -11.20 -1.81
CA GLU A 51 21.34 -11.60 -2.82
C GLU A 51 20.81 -11.46 -4.28
N LEU A 52 20.00 -10.42 -4.49
CA LEU A 52 19.46 -10.03 -5.80
C LEU A 52 20.16 -8.76 -6.29
N SER A 53 20.07 -8.50 -7.59
CA SER A 53 20.45 -7.17 -8.09
C SER A 53 19.40 -6.11 -7.72
N PRO A 54 19.79 -4.83 -7.57
CA PRO A 54 18.82 -3.75 -7.37
C PRO A 54 17.74 -3.68 -8.46
N LEU A 55 18.09 -4.02 -9.71
CA LEU A 55 17.15 -4.07 -10.83
C LEU A 55 16.08 -5.15 -10.63
N GLN A 56 16.45 -6.33 -10.11
CA GLN A 56 15.50 -7.40 -9.81
C GLN A 56 14.56 -7.03 -8.66
N VAL A 57 15.04 -6.29 -7.66
CA VAL A 57 14.19 -5.76 -6.59
C VAL A 57 13.24 -4.69 -7.13
N GLU A 58 13.74 -3.78 -7.98
CA GLU A 58 12.92 -2.75 -8.63
C GLU A 58 11.83 -3.34 -9.53
N GLU A 59 12.14 -4.40 -10.28
CA GLU A 59 11.16 -5.16 -11.07
C GLU A 59 10.01 -5.66 -10.20
N LEU A 60 10.32 -6.24 -9.04
CA LEU A 60 9.30 -6.71 -8.10
C LEU A 60 8.55 -5.54 -7.45
N ALA A 61 9.26 -4.51 -7.02
CA ALA A 61 8.66 -3.34 -6.38
C ALA A 61 7.64 -2.63 -7.28
N THR A 62 7.92 -2.55 -8.58
CA THR A 62 7.00 -1.92 -9.56
C THR A 62 5.86 -2.83 -10.01
N PHE A 63 5.97 -4.14 -9.79
CA PHE A 63 4.91 -5.09 -10.09
C PHE A 63 3.84 -5.15 -8.99
N TYR A 64 4.24 -5.06 -7.72
CA TYR A 64 3.31 -5.18 -6.58
C TYR A 64 2.73 -3.83 -6.18
N GLU A 65 1.43 -3.61 -6.36
CA GLU A 65 0.71 -2.36 -6.08
C GLU A 65 0.85 -1.85 -4.64
N MET A 66 1.10 -2.75 -3.68
CA MET A 66 1.26 -2.39 -2.26
C MET A 66 2.72 -2.05 -1.89
N ILE A 67 3.61 -1.98 -2.86
CA ILE A 67 4.98 -1.51 -2.69
C ILE A 67 5.08 -0.09 -3.28
N TYR A 68 5.36 0.88 -2.43
CA TYR A 68 5.34 2.29 -2.80
C TYR A 68 6.75 2.79 -3.09
N ARG A 69 7.02 3.16 -4.36
CA ARG A 69 8.29 3.74 -4.81
C ARG A 69 8.31 5.28 -4.71
N ARG A 70 7.28 5.86 -4.08
CA ARG A 70 7.14 7.30 -3.82
C ARG A 70 6.65 7.51 -2.41
N PRO A 71 6.92 8.69 -1.81
CA PRO A 71 6.34 9.03 -0.53
C PRO A 71 4.82 8.89 -0.52
N VAL A 72 4.31 8.23 0.50
CA VAL A 72 2.87 8.09 0.75
C VAL A 72 2.53 8.61 2.15
N GLY A 73 1.27 8.90 2.37
CA GLY A 73 0.77 9.29 3.68
C GLY A 73 0.71 8.09 4.64
N ARG A 74 0.45 8.41 5.89
CA ARG A 74 0.32 7.41 6.96
C ARG A 74 -0.73 6.34 6.66
N HIS A 75 -1.82 6.75 5.99
CA HIS A 75 -2.90 5.87 5.56
C HIS A 75 -3.03 5.92 4.04
N VAL A 76 -2.73 4.82 3.37
CA VAL A 76 -2.98 4.70 1.94
C VAL A 76 -4.37 4.11 1.73
N ILE A 77 -5.20 4.82 0.98
CA ILE A 77 -6.56 4.43 0.63
C ILE A 77 -6.50 3.87 -0.78
N HIS A 78 -6.76 2.58 -0.91
CA HIS A 78 -6.88 1.90 -2.20
C HIS A 78 -8.36 1.71 -2.53
N VAL A 79 -8.82 2.30 -3.62
CA VAL A 79 -10.19 2.12 -4.12
C VAL A 79 -10.18 1.18 -5.31
N CYS A 80 -10.94 0.10 -5.20
CA CYS A 80 -11.02 -0.91 -6.25
C CYS A 80 -11.67 -0.34 -7.52
N ASP A 81 -10.96 -0.42 -8.65
CA ASP A 81 -11.41 0.04 -9.97
C ASP A 81 -11.81 -1.10 -10.91
N SER A 82 -11.85 -2.35 -10.42
CA SER A 82 -12.26 -3.51 -11.20
C SER A 82 -13.75 -3.49 -11.52
N ILE A 83 -14.12 -4.27 -12.54
CA ILE A 83 -15.44 -4.21 -13.19
C ILE A 83 -16.65 -4.24 -12.23
N SER A 84 -16.66 -5.09 -11.21
CA SER A 84 -17.76 -5.17 -10.25
C SER A 84 -17.88 -3.87 -9.43
N CYS A 85 -16.78 -3.32 -8.95
CA CYS A 85 -16.77 -2.06 -8.22
C CYS A 85 -17.09 -0.88 -9.13
N TRP A 86 -16.56 -0.87 -10.36
CA TRP A 86 -16.86 0.16 -11.35
C TRP A 86 -18.38 0.21 -11.66
N THR A 87 -19.00 -0.95 -11.91
CA THR A 87 -20.45 -1.07 -12.18
C THR A 87 -21.29 -0.57 -11.00
N MET A 88 -20.80 -0.74 -9.77
CA MET A 88 -21.47 -0.32 -8.53
C MET A 88 -21.08 1.10 -8.08
N GLY A 89 -20.47 1.90 -8.97
CA GLY A 89 -20.15 3.30 -8.70
C GLY A 89 -18.76 3.54 -8.09
N GLY A 90 -17.84 2.59 -8.19
CA GLY A 90 -16.48 2.71 -7.64
C GLY A 90 -15.69 3.91 -8.17
N GLU A 91 -15.85 4.26 -9.46
CA GLU A 91 -15.23 5.45 -10.02
C GLU A 91 -15.76 6.75 -9.37
N SER A 92 -17.08 6.85 -9.21
CA SER A 92 -17.71 7.99 -8.52
C SER A 92 -17.26 8.06 -7.05
N LEU A 93 -17.13 6.91 -6.38
CA LEU A 93 -16.61 6.83 -5.03
C LEU A 93 -15.17 7.37 -4.94
N LEU A 94 -14.29 6.95 -5.85
CA LEU A 94 -12.90 7.42 -5.93
C LEU A 94 -12.83 8.95 -6.08
N GLN A 95 -13.63 9.53 -6.99
CA GLN A 95 -13.68 10.98 -7.20
C GLN A 95 -14.25 11.73 -5.97
N ASN A 96 -15.28 11.20 -5.34
CA ASN A 96 -15.84 11.80 -4.12
C ASN A 96 -14.83 11.78 -2.96
N ILE A 97 -14.06 10.70 -2.80
CA ILE A 97 -12.98 10.65 -1.80
C ILE A 97 -11.91 11.71 -2.10
N ALA A 98 -11.52 11.87 -3.37
CA ALA A 98 -10.58 12.92 -3.77
C ALA A 98 -11.08 14.33 -3.36
N VAL A 99 -12.36 14.61 -3.58
CA VAL A 99 -12.99 15.87 -3.16
C VAL A 99 -13.00 16.01 -1.63
N LEU A 100 -13.38 14.98 -0.89
CA LEU A 100 -13.39 14.98 0.58
C LEU A 100 -12.01 15.25 1.18
N LEU A 101 -10.96 14.73 0.55
CA LEU A 101 -9.58 14.91 0.99
C LEU A 101 -8.93 16.19 0.45
N GLY A 102 -9.54 16.85 -0.54
CA GLY A 102 -9.00 18.05 -1.20
C GLY A 102 -7.74 17.78 -2.02
N ILE A 103 -7.60 16.56 -2.57
CA ILE A 103 -6.46 16.11 -3.38
C ILE A 103 -6.93 15.46 -4.68
N LYS A 104 -6.00 15.24 -5.61
CA LYS A 104 -6.24 14.41 -6.79
C LYS A 104 -5.93 12.96 -6.50
N VAL A 105 -6.49 12.07 -7.31
CA VAL A 105 -6.10 10.65 -7.31
C VAL A 105 -4.60 10.54 -7.60
N GLY A 106 -3.89 9.76 -6.78
CA GLY A 106 -2.44 9.63 -6.83
C GLY A 106 -1.67 10.58 -5.91
N GLU A 107 -2.35 11.51 -5.24
CA GLU A 107 -1.72 12.50 -4.36
C GLU A 107 -1.87 12.14 -2.88
N THR A 108 -1.03 12.81 -2.07
CA THR A 108 -1.06 12.75 -0.60
C THR A 108 -1.58 14.08 -0.05
N THR A 109 -2.39 14.02 1.01
CA THR A 109 -2.86 15.23 1.71
C THR A 109 -1.70 16.05 2.27
N PRO A 110 -1.81 17.40 2.32
CA PRO A 110 -0.71 18.28 2.79
C PRO A 110 -0.26 17.96 4.22
N ASP A 111 -1.14 17.39 5.05
CA ASP A 111 -0.83 16.95 6.42
C ASP A 111 -0.10 15.60 6.48
N GLY A 112 0.12 14.95 5.33
CA GLY A 112 0.78 13.64 5.23
C GLY A 112 -0.05 12.47 5.77
N GLN A 113 -1.34 12.66 6.04
CA GLN A 113 -2.17 11.62 6.65
C GLN A 113 -2.67 10.60 5.63
N PHE A 114 -3.14 11.05 4.47
CA PHE A 114 -3.80 10.17 3.49
C PHE A 114 -3.16 10.26 2.11
N THR A 115 -3.02 9.10 1.46
CA THR A 115 -2.75 9.00 0.03
C THR A 115 -3.91 8.26 -0.63
N LEU A 116 -4.42 8.74 -1.76
CA LEU A 116 -5.52 8.13 -2.49
C LEU A 116 -5.03 7.47 -3.78
N LEU A 117 -5.19 6.16 -3.88
CA LEU A 117 -4.79 5.37 -5.05
C LEU A 117 -5.94 4.51 -5.57
N PRO A 118 -6.09 4.31 -6.88
CA PRO A 118 -6.88 3.21 -7.42
C PRO A 118 -6.10 1.90 -7.22
N CYS A 119 -6.80 0.78 -7.23
CA CYS A 119 -6.14 -0.55 -7.20
C CYS A 119 -6.96 -1.59 -7.97
N CYS A 120 -6.30 -2.68 -8.34
CA CYS A 120 -6.97 -3.86 -8.88
C CYS A 120 -7.93 -4.50 -7.87
N CYS A 121 -8.62 -5.55 -8.29
CA CYS A 121 -9.63 -6.23 -7.48
C CYS A 121 -9.11 -6.66 -6.10
N LEU A 122 -9.77 -6.18 -5.04
CA LEU A 122 -9.49 -6.52 -3.65
C LEU A 122 -10.12 -7.85 -3.20
N GLY A 123 -10.74 -8.61 -4.11
CA GLY A 123 -11.35 -9.91 -3.79
C GLY A 123 -12.69 -9.85 -3.08
N ASN A 124 -13.29 -8.67 -2.87
CA ASN A 124 -14.55 -8.47 -2.13
C ASN A 124 -15.72 -8.07 -3.04
N CYS A 125 -15.80 -8.68 -4.24
CA CYS A 125 -16.76 -8.29 -5.29
C CYS A 125 -18.22 -8.41 -4.89
N GLY A 126 -18.55 -9.31 -3.94
CA GLY A 126 -19.91 -9.47 -3.41
C GLY A 126 -20.41 -8.29 -2.58
N GLN A 127 -19.49 -7.40 -2.18
CA GLN A 127 -19.76 -6.19 -1.40
C GLN A 127 -19.21 -4.94 -2.11
N ALA A 128 -19.34 -4.88 -3.44
CA ALA A 128 -18.91 -3.72 -4.21
C ALA A 128 -19.82 -2.49 -3.94
N PRO A 129 -19.30 -1.24 -3.99
CA PRO A 129 -17.90 -0.90 -4.19
C PRO A 129 -17.05 -1.12 -2.93
N THR A 130 -15.77 -1.40 -3.13
CA THR A 130 -14.83 -1.79 -2.08
C THR A 130 -13.62 -0.86 -2.05
N LEU A 131 -13.15 -0.54 -0.85
CA LEU A 131 -11.86 0.11 -0.63
C LEU A 131 -11.07 -0.61 0.47
N MET A 132 -9.78 -0.31 0.55
CA MET A 132 -8.88 -0.79 1.60
C MET A 132 -8.10 0.39 2.18
N ILE A 133 -7.93 0.39 3.50
CA ILE A 133 -7.07 1.36 4.21
C ILE A 133 -6.12 0.56 5.09
N GLY A 134 -4.81 0.63 4.80
CA GLY A 134 -3.86 -0.29 5.40
C GLY A 134 -4.19 -1.72 5.02
N ASP A 135 -4.37 -2.61 6.01
CA ASP A 135 -4.75 -4.02 5.79
C ASP A 135 -6.27 -4.27 5.93
N ALA A 136 -7.05 -3.24 6.23
CA ALA A 136 -8.50 -3.38 6.44
C ALA A 136 -9.28 -3.13 5.15
N VAL A 137 -10.09 -4.11 4.73
CA VAL A 137 -10.97 -4.06 3.56
C VAL A 137 -12.39 -3.71 3.99
N PHE A 138 -13.00 -2.74 3.29
CA PHE A 138 -14.36 -2.24 3.54
C PHE A 138 -15.20 -2.44 2.28
N GLY A 139 -16.34 -3.10 2.42
CA GLY A 139 -17.29 -3.34 1.32
C GLY A 139 -18.57 -2.54 1.47
N ALA A 140 -19.37 -2.51 0.40
CA ALA A 140 -20.63 -1.74 0.29
C ALA A 140 -20.44 -0.27 0.72
N VAL A 141 -19.33 0.32 0.31
CA VAL A 141 -18.87 1.63 0.78
C VAL A 141 -19.68 2.75 0.12
N THR A 142 -20.15 3.69 0.94
CA THR A 142 -20.80 4.94 0.50
C THR A 142 -19.90 6.15 0.83
N VAL A 143 -20.21 7.30 0.25
CA VAL A 143 -19.48 8.54 0.52
C VAL A 143 -19.56 8.91 2.00
N GLU A 144 -20.73 8.70 2.62
CA GLU A 144 -20.98 8.98 4.04
C GLU A 144 -20.13 8.05 4.93
N SER A 145 -20.11 6.74 4.63
CA SER A 145 -19.32 5.78 5.41
C SER A 145 -17.81 6.04 5.29
N VAL A 146 -17.36 6.52 4.12
CA VAL A 146 -15.95 6.94 3.96
C VAL A 146 -15.62 8.15 4.81
N ALA A 147 -16.48 9.16 4.85
CA ALA A 147 -16.23 10.36 5.66
C ALA A 147 -16.04 9.98 7.15
N GLU A 148 -16.88 9.09 7.67
CA GLU A 148 -16.76 8.57 9.03
C GLU A 148 -15.45 7.79 9.24
N LEU A 149 -15.08 6.93 8.28
CA LEU A 149 -13.82 6.17 8.33
C LEU A 149 -12.58 7.09 8.34
N LEU A 150 -12.58 8.13 7.50
CA LEU A 150 -11.48 9.09 7.46
C LEU A 150 -11.35 9.87 8.76
N ASP A 151 -12.47 10.29 9.36
CA ASP A 151 -12.49 10.99 10.64
C ASP A 151 -12.01 10.09 11.78
N GLN A 152 -12.36 8.81 11.76
CA GLN A 152 -11.85 7.83 12.72
C GLN A 152 -10.34 7.67 12.58
N LYS A 153 -9.82 7.49 11.36
CA LYS A 153 -8.37 7.35 11.11
C LYS A 153 -7.57 8.57 11.50
N ARG A 154 -8.12 9.78 11.36
CA ARG A 154 -7.49 11.02 11.85
C ARG A 154 -7.38 11.07 13.37
N ARG A 155 -8.35 10.50 14.09
CA ARG A 155 -8.34 10.47 15.57
C ARG A 155 -7.38 9.41 16.13
N ASP A 156 -7.15 8.34 15.38
CA ASP A 156 -6.24 7.24 15.75
C ASP A 156 -4.77 7.55 15.43
N SER A 157 -4.48 8.77 14.99
CA SER A 157 -3.15 9.19 14.48
C SER A 157 -2.28 9.89 15.53
#